data_cfeff278bc508b804a8b45be0ebec20f
#
_entry.id   cfeff278bc508b804a8b45be0ebec20f
#
_cell.length_a   1.000
_cell.length_b   1.000
_cell.length_c   1.000
_cell.angle_alpha   90.00
_cell.angle_beta   90.00
_cell.angle_gamma   90.00
#
_symmetry.space_group_name_H-M   'P 1'
#
loop_
_entity.id
_entity.type
_entity.pdbx_description
1 polymer ?
#
loop_
_entity_poly.entity_id
_entity_poly.type
_entity_poly.pdbx_seq_one_letter_code
_entity_poly.pdbx_strand_id
1 'polypeptide(L)'
;MFSLLALAPGKKIPSTFAAVKAVIEYILKIDFGDHSRLVPFVDSLYEHVSILEDWKAMADLLQTDSSNKAFREVKAFLPRDSDEEAVLAHLLVCCLKKGSGIVEVAELDTKISLLQGKKKAKDLNSEFQAEFSPHFARVLPELFSQFKSDPAVLSALVEIPCLMNLDTFSTLKSNKGFGSIPKIVGEMVATENELDLLQSCCKTLRALQSHQSTGTQVNAEISQLMDNLVQQLEERTDAVKNFDGDEADFNTSLVDLSASLLRLNSVVNQVDLTSDEVSFEKKGELFDLVLDLAGSHDELLREEHLDEVEGDEKLEREKVVDEVWLHHFPQQ
;
A
#
# COMPACT_ATOMS: atom_id res chain seq x y z
N MET A 1 8.99 -11.58 18.18
CA MET A 1 10.00 -12.62 18.48
C MET A 1 9.94 -13.15 19.92
N PHE A 2 9.48 -12.38 20.91
CA PHE A 2 9.51 -12.79 22.33
C PHE A 2 8.34 -13.68 22.78
N SER A 3 7.15 -13.63 22.15
CA SER A 3 6.01 -14.46 22.61
C SER A 3 6.09 -15.91 22.13
N LEU A 4 6.61 -16.16 20.94
CA LEU A 4 6.84 -17.53 20.43
C LEU A 4 8.10 -18.19 20.99
N LEU A 5 9.13 -17.42 21.38
CA LEU A 5 10.31 -17.93 22.08
C LEU A 5 9.98 -18.45 23.51
N ALA A 6 8.80 -18.09 24.05
CA ALA A 6 8.33 -18.62 25.33
C ALA A 6 7.70 -20.01 25.23
N LEU A 7 7.52 -20.55 24.02
CA LEU A 7 7.11 -21.94 23.80
C LEU A 7 8.32 -22.86 24.04
N ALA A 8 8.54 -23.20 25.30
CA ALA A 8 9.47 -24.26 25.66
C ALA A 8 9.05 -25.58 24.98
N PRO A 9 10.02 -26.40 24.51
CA PRO A 9 9.72 -27.70 23.90
C PRO A 9 8.82 -28.52 24.83
N GLY A 10 7.65 -28.94 24.31
CA GLY A 10 6.66 -29.74 25.02
C GLY A 10 5.44 -29.00 25.58
N LYS A 11 5.28 -27.67 25.35
CA LYS A 11 4.02 -26.98 25.62
C LYS A 11 3.03 -27.17 24.47
N LYS A 12 1.76 -27.43 24.82
CA LYS A 12 0.65 -27.50 23.84
C LYS A 12 0.65 -26.23 22.98
N ILE A 13 0.59 -26.43 21.67
CA ILE A 13 0.40 -25.35 20.68
C ILE A 13 -0.81 -24.54 21.13
N PRO A 14 -0.74 -23.20 21.17
CA PRO A 14 -1.91 -22.39 21.52
C PRO A 14 -3.05 -22.77 20.58
N SER A 15 -4.19 -23.14 21.16
CA SER A 15 -5.43 -23.41 20.38
C SER A 15 -5.79 -22.27 19.44
N THR A 16 -5.30 -21.10 19.75
CA THR A 16 -5.38 -19.84 19.01
C THR A 16 -4.80 -19.96 17.60
N PHE A 17 -3.61 -20.50 17.41
CA PHE A 17 -3.01 -20.63 16.07
C PHE A 17 -3.79 -21.59 15.17
N ALA A 18 -4.29 -22.69 15.73
CA ALA A 18 -5.15 -23.62 15.01
C ALA A 18 -6.48 -22.95 14.60
N ALA A 19 -7.02 -22.08 15.45
CA ALA A 19 -8.24 -21.35 15.15
C ALA A 19 -8.02 -20.27 14.08
N VAL A 20 -6.90 -19.51 14.13
CA VAL A 20 -6.54 -18.56 13.04
C VAL A 20 -6.41 -19.29 11.71
N LYS A 21 -5.68 -20.43 11.70
CA LYS A 21 -5.52 -21.25 10.49
C LYS A 21 -6.86 -21.71 9.92
N ALA A 22 -7.77 -22.16 10.76
CA ALA A 22 -9.10 -22.59 10.33
C ALA A 22 -9.90 -21.42 9.71
N VAL A 23 -9.77 -20.20 10.25
CA VAL A 23 -10.41 -19.01 9.68
C VAL A 23 -9.81 -18.69 8.30
N ILE A 24 -8.48 -18.72 8.15
CA ILE A 24 -7.80 -18.50 6.85
C ILE A 24 -8.27 -19.54 5.82
N GLU A 25 -8.24 -20.82 6.17
CA GLU A 25 -8.69 -21.90 5.27
C GLU A 25 -10.18 -21.74 4.88
N TYR A 26 -11.01 -21.23 5.79
CA TYR A 26 -12.42 -20.96 5.51
C TYR A 26 -12.57 -19.78 4.52
N ILE A 27 -11.83 -18.69 4.73
CA ILE A 27 -11.83 -17.51 3.85
C ILE A 27 -11.40 -17.91 2.43
N LEU A 28 -10.31 -18.66 2.29
CA LEU A 28 -9.83 -19.13 0.99
C LEU A 28 -10.84 -20.05 0.27
N LYS A 29 -11.58 -20.88 1.01
CA LYS A 29 -12.63 -21.75 0.42
C LYS A 29 -13.83 -20.98 -0.11
N ILE A 30 -14.16 -19.83 0.51
CA ILE A 30 -15.30 -19.00 0.05
C ILE A 30 -14.93 -18.25 -1.22
N ASP A 31 -13.62 -18.04 -1.46
CA ASP A 31 -13.11 -17.25 -2.59
C ASP A 31 -13.86 -15.92 -2.75
N PHE A 32 -13.55 -14.99 -1.87
CA PHE A 32 -14.18 -13.65 -1.92
C PHE A 32 -13.83 -12.89 -3.21
N GLY A 33 -12.84 -13.35 -3.98
CA GLY A 33 -12.34 -12.70 -5.19
C GLY A 33 -11.64 -11.36 -4.94
N ASP A 34 -11.96 -10.69 -3.82
CA ASP A 34 -11.38 -9.41 -3.43
C ASP A 34 -11.34 -9.32 -1.89
N HIS A 35 -10.22 -8.85 -1.36
CA HIS A 35 -10.00 -8.66 0.08
C HIS A 35 -10.94 -7.62 0.72
N SER A 36 -11.54 -6.73 -0.07
CA SER A 36 -12.54 -5.76 0.42
C SER A 36 -13.73 -6.42 1.12
N ARG A 37 -14.07 -7.66 0.74
CA ARG A 37 -15.14 -8.44 1.36
C ARG A 37 -14.79 -9.00 2.74
N LEU A 38 -13.52 -8.94 3.16
CA LEU A 38 -13.13 -9.31 4.52
C LEU A 38 -13.67 -8.34 5.57
N VAL A 39 -13.86 -7.07 5.23
CA VAL A 39 -14.39 -6.07 6.16
C VAL A 39 -15.78 -6.47 6.68
N PRO A 40 -16.81 -6.67 5.82
CA PRO A 40 -18.13 -7.08 6.31
C PRO A 40 -18.12 -8.48 6.95
N PHE A 41 -17.22 -9.37 6.54
CA PHE A 41 -17.01 -10.67 7.15
C PHE A 41 -16.54 -10.51 8.62
N VAL A 42 -15.49 -9.74 8.84
CA VAL A 42 -14.97 -9.47 10.19
C VAL A 42 -16.00 -8.72 11.02
N ASP A 43 -16.67 -7.72 10.46
CA ASP A 43 -17.70 -6.95 11.16
C ASP A 43 -18.82 -7.81 11.73
N SER A 44 -19.25 -8.83 10.98
CA SER A 44 -20.34 -9.72 11.41
C SER A 44 -19.89 -10.76 12.44
N LEU A 45 -18.61 -11.13 12.48
CA LEU A 45 -18.11 -12.21 13.31
C LEU A 45 -17.29 -11.76 14.52
N TYR A 46 -16.81 -10.52 14.53
CA TYR A 46 -15.84 -10.05 15.53
C TYR A 46 -16.30 -10.25 16.97
N GLU A 47 -17.56 -9.95 17.27
CA GLU A 47 -18.12 -10.10 18.62
C GLU A 47 -18.45 -11.57 18.99
N HIS A 48 -18.43 -12.48 18.01
CA HIS A 48 -18.85 -13.88 18.19
C HIS A 48 -17.68 -14.87 18.13
N VAL A 49 -16.56 -14.45 17.53
CA VAL A 49 -15.39 -15.29 17.28
C VAL A 49 -14.17 -14.67 17.96
N SER A 50 -13.92 -15.08 19.19
CA SER A 50 -12.88 -14.49 20.06
C SER A 50 -11.47 -14.46 19.46
N ILE A 51 -11.19 -15.33 18.48
CA ILE A 51 -9.89 -15.33 17.79
C ILE A 51 -9.67 -14.07 16.96
N LEU A 52 -10.73 -13.40 16.50
CA LEU A 52 -10.62 -12.15 15.74
C LEU A 52 -10.18 -10.96 16.61
N GLU A 53 -10.34 -11.08 17.93
CA GLU A 53 -9.83 -10.09 18.89
C GLU A 53 -8.36 -10.30 19.22
N ASP A 54 -7.79 -11.49 18.93
CA ASP A 54 -6.39 -11.84 19.24
C ASP A 54 -5.43 -11.43 18.10
N TRP A 55 -5.32 -10.12 17.88
CA TRP A 55 -4.38 -9.56 16.90
C TRP A 55 -2.92 -9.97 17.17
N LYS A 56 -2.55 -10.27 18.45
CA LYS A 56 -1.19 -10.69 18.81
C LYS A 56 -0.86 -12.04 18.20
N ALA A 57 -1.79 -12.99 18.28
CA ALA A 57 -1.57 -14.30 17.65
C ALA A 57 -1.43 -14.20 16.14
N MET A 58 -2.20 -13.33 15.48
CA MET A 58 -2.08 -13.10 14.03
C MET A 58 -0.72 -12.45 13.68
N ALA A 59 -0.31 -11.42 14.44
CA ALA A 59 0.96 -10.77 14.25
C ALA A 59 2.15 -11.73 14.50
N ASP A 60 2.07 -12.57 15.51
CA ASP A 60 3.09 -13.58 15.82
C ASP A 60 3.22 -14.61 14.68
N LEU A 61 2.10 -15.02 14.05
CA LEU A 61 2.10 -15.93 12.91
C LEU A 61 2.79 -15.29 11.69
N LEU A 62 2.53 -14.02 11.40
CA LEU A 62 3.20 -13.29 10.30
C LEU A 62 4.71 -13.12 10.54
N GLN A 63 5.13 -12.89 11.80
CA GLN A 63 6.54 -12.74 12.14
C GLN A 63 7.31 -14.07 12.13
N THR A 64 6.62 -15.20 12.08
CA THR A 64 7.26 -16.50 12.23
C THR A 64 7.79 -17.00 10.89
N ASP A 65 9.10 -17.00 10.75
CA ASP A 65 9.77 -17.62 9.59
C ASP A 65 9.59 -19.14 9.59
N SER A 66 8.90 -19.64 8.56
CA SER A 66 8.64 -21.08 8.35
C SER A 66 9.91 -21.90 8.16
N SER A 67 11.05 -21.28 7.81
CA SER A 67 12.34 -21.92 7.63
C SER A 67 13.04 -22.24 8.95
N ASN A 68 12.64 -21.61 10.05
CA ASN A 68 13.29 -21.73 11.34
C ASN A 68 12.92 -23.07 12.02
N LYS A 69 13.94 -23.91 12.24
CA LYS A 69 13.79 -25.23 12.88
C LYS A 69 13.21 -25.20 14.30
N ALA A 70 13.31 -24.06 15.00
CA ALA A 70 12.77 -23.90 16.33
C ALA A 70 11.22 -23.97 16.38
N PHE A 71 10.55 -23.76 15.25
CA PHE A 71 9.10 -23.73 15.12
C PHE A 71 8.48 -24.99 14.50
N ARG A 72 9.22 -26.10 14.52
CA ARG A 72 8.79 -27.37 13.91
C ARG A 72 7.40 -27.84 14.36
N GLU A 73 7.06 -27.62 15.63
CA GLU A 73 5.76 -28.00 16.20
C GLU A 73 4.62 -27.08 15.77
N VAL A 74 4.93 -25.84 15.39
CA VAL A 74 3.97 -24.82 14.96
C VAL A 74 3.83 -24.81 13.44
N LYS A 75 4.76 -25.44 12.71
CA LYS A 75 4.83 -25.39 11.24
C LYS A 75 3.51 -25.76 10.53
N ALA A 76 2.72 -26.65 11.10
CA ALA A 76 1.42 -27.04 10.54
C ALA A 76 0.37 -25.91 10.57
N PHE A 77 0.58 -24.87 11.40
CA PHE A 77 -0.34 -23.76 11.59
C PHE A 77 0.16 -22.45 10.96
N LEU A 78 1.41 -22.44 10.48
CA LEU A 78 1.95 -21.32 9.74
C LEU A 78 1.29 -21.23 8.36
N PRO A 79 1.18 -20.03 7.78
CA PRO A 79 0.82 -19.88 6.38
C PRO A 79 1.74 -20.75 5.49
N ARG A 80 1.16 -21.36 4.45
CA ARG A 80 1.88 -22.30 3.56
C ARG A 80 2.41 -21.62 2.32
N ASP A 81 1.72 -20.58 1.90
CA ASP A 81 1.96 -19.87 0.66
C ASP A 81 1.59 -18.37 0.80
N SER A 82 1.87 -17.60 -0.25
CA SER A 82 1.60 -16.18 -0.32
C SER A 82 0.11 -15.84 -0.14
N ASP A 83 -0.81 -16.68 -0.65
CA ASP A 83 -2.24 -16.43 -0.54
C ASP A 83 -2.71 -16.52 0.92
N GLU A 84 -2.23 -17.50 1.67
CA GLU A 84 -2.53 -17.62 3.10
C GLU A 84 -1.90 -16.47 3.92
N GLU A 85 -0.70 -16.01 3.55
CA GLU A 85 -0.03 -14.86 4.17
C GLU A 85 -0.78 -13.56 3.88
N ALA A 86 -1.22 -13.36 2.64
CA ALA A 86 -2.03 -12.19 2.26
C ALA A 86 -3.36 -12.16 3.00
N VAL A 87 -4.10 -13.28 3.03
CA VAL A 87 -5.36 -13.39 3.79
C VAL A 87 -5.13 -13.11 5.27
N LEU A 88 -4.06 -13.63 5.87
CA LEU A 88 -3.74 -13.38 7.28
C LEU A 88 -3.42 -11.89 7.53
N ALA A 89 -2.66 -11.24 6.65
CA ALA A 89 -2.33 -9.83 6.77
C ALA A 89 -3.58 -8.94 6.65
N HIS A 90 -4.43 -9.18 5.65
CA HIS A 90 -5.69 -8.46 5.48
C HIS A 90 -6.67 -8.71 6.64
N LEU A 91 -6.78 -9.96 7.13
CA LEU A 91 -7.59 -10.30 8.29
C LEU A 91 -7.13 -9.53 9.54
N LEU A 92 -5.81 -9.49 9.78
CA LEU A 92 -5.22 -8.72 10.87
C LEU A 92 -5.61 -7.24 10.79
N VAL A 93 -5.47 -6.61 9.62
CA VAL A 93 -5.82 -5.20 9.42
C VAL A 93 -7.31 -4.95 9.65
N CYS A 94 -8.19 -5.81 9.14
CA CYS A 94 -9.64 -5.72 9.38
C CYS A 94 -9.97 -5.83 10.88
N CYS A 95 -9.30 -6.74 11.60
CA CYS A 95 -9.48 -6.89 13.05
C CYS A 95 -8.97 -5.66 13.83
N LEU A 96 -7.84 -5.08 13.43
CA LEU A 96 -7.32 -3.84 14.02
C LEU A 96 -8.25 -2.65 13.76
N LYS A 97 -8.79 -2.50 12.55
CA LYS A 97 -9.80 -1.48 12.21
C LYS A 97 -11.02 -1.62 13.10
N LYS A 98 -11.58 -2.83 13.18
CA LYS A 98 -12.75 -3.11 13.99
C LYS A 98 -12.53 -2.86 15.48
N GLY A 99 -11.44 -3.36 16.05
CA GLY A 99 -11.08 -3.15 17.46
C GLY A 99 -10.85 -1.68 17.80
N SER A 100 -10.29 -0.90 16.86
CA SER A 100 -10.11 0.56 16.97
C SER A 100 -11.42 1.36 16.85
N GLY A 101 -12.54 0.72 16.47
CA GLY A 101 -13.81 1.40 16.24
C GLY A 101 -13.87 2.16 14.91
N ILE A 102 -12.94 1.89 14.00
CA ILE A 102 -12.95 2.44 12.65
C ILE A 102 -13.98 1.65 11.84
N VAL A 103 -15.00 2.34 11.35
CA VAL A 103 -16.03 1.76 10.47
C VAL A 103 -15.70 2.19 9.06
N GLU A 104 -15.29 1.26 8.22
CA GLU A 104 -15.24 1.49 6.78
C GLU A 104 -16.69 1.48 6.25
N VAL A 105 -17.16 2.65 5.86
CA VAL A 105 -18.42 2.76 5.13
C VAL A 105 -18.09 2.40 3.69
N ALA A 106 -18.63 1.28 3.21
CA ALA A 106 -18.54 0.93 1.80
C ALA A 106 -18.99 2.15 0.96
N GLU A 107 -18.33 2.43 -0.16
CA GLU A 107 -18.58 3.63 -1.01
C GLU A 107 -20.06 3.80 -1.41
N LEU A 108 -20.84 2.73 -1.37
CA LEU A 108 -22.29 2.75 -1.62
C LEU A 108 -23.09 3.50 -0.55
N ASP A 109 -22.57 3.61 0.69
CA ASP A 109 -23.26 4.20 1.83
C ASP A 109 -22.98 5.70 2.02
N THR A 110 -22.07 6.29 1.26
CA THR A 110 -21.79 7.74 1.33
C THR A 110 -23.03 8.58 1.03
N LYS A 111 -23.91 8.13 0.13
CA LYS A 111 -25.20 8.79 -0.15
C LYS A 111 -26.22 8.61 0.98
N ILE A 112 -26.20 7.48 1.68
CA ILE A 112 -27.10 7.18 2.79
C ILE A 112 -26.64 7.89 4.06
N SER A 113 -25.33 7.99 4.29
CA SER A 113 -24.75 8.69 5.46
C SER A 113 -25.00 10.20 5.41
N LEU A 114 -25.07 10.80 4.23
CA LEU A 114 -25.46 12.20 4.04
C LEU A 114 -26.93 12.48 4.41
N LEU A 115 -27.79 11.47 4.30
CA LEU A 115 -29.22 11.57 4.65
C LEU A 115 -29.50 11.28 6.14
N GLN A 116 -28.62 10.60 6.83
CA GLN A 116 -28.81 10.17 8.24
C GLN A 116 -28.19 11.10 9.28
N GLY A 117 -27.87 12.35 8.95
CA GLY A 117 -27.35 13.35 9.89
C GLY A 117 -26.22 12.78 10.76
N LYS A 118 -25.09 13.45 10.80
CA LYS A 118 -23.87 13.10 11.55
C LYS A 118 -24.14 12.29 12.80
N LYS A 119 -24.18 10.96 12.70
CA LYS A 119 -23.96 10.11 13.87
C LYS A 119 -22.58 10.51 14.39
N LYS A 120 -22.50 10.91 15.67
CA LYS A 120 -21.23 11.15 16.37
C LYS A 120 -20.28 10.03 15.96
N ALA A 121 -19.11 10.39 15.47
CA ALA A 121 -18.02 9.44 15.31
C ALA A 121 -17.95 8.66 16.61
N LYS A 122 -18.15 7.33 16.53
CA LYS A 122 -18.05 6.45 17.70
C LYS A 122 -16.64 6.70 18.22
N ASP A 123 -16.51 7.05 19.50
CA ASP A 123 -15.21 7.33 20.09
C ASP A 123 -14.25 6.19 19.71
N LEU A 124 -13.16 6.55 19.01
CA LEU A 124 -12.12 5.59 18.68
C LEU A 124 -11.67 4.92 19.97
N ASN A 125 -11.50 3.60 19.94
CA ASN A 125 -11.02 2.87 21.09
C ASN A 125 -9.51 3.16 21.31
N SER A 126 -9.23 4.28 21.94
CA SER A 126 -7.86 4.76 22.18
C SER A 126 -7.03 3.80 23.06
N GLU A 127 -7.69 3.04 23.95
CA GLU A 127 -7.01 2.03 24.77
C GLU A 127 -6.51 0.88 23.90
N PHE A 128 -7.34 0.39 22.99
CA PHE A 128 -6.96 -0.66 22.05
C PHE A 128 -5.83 -0.18 21.13
N GLN A 129 -5.92 1.05 20.60
CA GLN A 129 -4.85 1.63 19.78
C GLN A 129 -3.54 1.79 20.57
N ALA A 130 -3.63 2.22 21.83
CA ALA A 130 -2.45 2.37 22.69
C ALA A 130 -1.76 1.01 23.00
N GLU A 131 -2.51 -0.08 22.98
CA GLU A 131 -1.99 -1.43 23.22
C GLU A 131 -1.18 -1.94 22.02
N PHE A 132 -1.70 -1.83 20.79
CA PHE A 132 -1.03 -2.39 19.61
C PHE A 132 0.01 -1.46 18.98
N SER A 133 -0.14 -0.13 19.11
CA SER A 133 0.76 0.84 18.47
C SER A 133 2.25 0.63 18.80
N PRO A 134 2.66 0.44 20.07
CA PRO A 134 4.06 0.19 20.40
C PRO A 134 4.61 -1.13 19.83
N HIS A 135 3.75 -2.14 19.67
CA HIS A 135 4.14 -3.41 19.08
C HIS A 135 4.44 -3.24 17.60
N PHE A 136 3.50 -2.66 16.83
CA PHE A 136 3.68 -2.50 15.39
C PHE A 136 4.72 -1.44 15.03
N ALA A 137 4.91 -0.40 15.84
CA ALA A 137 6.00 0.55 15.64
C ALA A 137 7.40 -0.12 15.60
N ARG A 138 7.57 -1.22 16.31
CA ARG A 138 8.81 -1.99 16.34
C ARG A 138 8.88 -3.05 15.24
N VAL A 139 7.75 -3.69 14.94
CA VAL A 139 7.71 -4.92 14.12
C VAL A 139 7.50 -4.63 12.64
N LEU A 140 6.78 -3.56 12.30
CA LEU A 140 6.48 -3.23 10.89
C LEU A 140 7.71 -3.12 9.98
N PRO A 141 8.83 -2.46 10.37
CA PRO A 141 10.00 -2.43 9.49
C PRO A 141 10.58 -3.82 9.16
N GLU A 142 10.51 -4.73 10.14
CA GLU A 142 10.95 -6.12 9.94
C GLU A 142 9.99 -6.87 9.01
N LEU A 143 8.66 -6.70 9.19
CA LEU A 143 7.64 -7.29 8.33
C LEU A 143 7.74 -6.75 6.89
N PHE A 144 7.92 -5.46 6.71
CA PHE A 144 8.12 -4.87 5.37
C PHE A 144 9.35 -5.46 4.66
N SER A 145 10.43 -5.70 5.40
CA SER A 145 11.61 -6.35 4.84
C SER A 145 11.38 -7.82 4.52
N GLN A 146 10.63 -8.53 5.38
CA GLN A 146 10.31 -9.95 5.22
C GLN A 146 9.44 -10.19 3.97
N PHE A 147 8.43 -9.36 3.77
CA PHE A 147 7.45 -9.48 2.69
C PHE A 147 7.73 -8.57 1.49
N LYS A 148 8.97 -8.08 1.34
CA LYS A 148 9.35 -7.15 0.27
C LYS A 148 8.96 -7.62 -1.13
N SER A 149 8.90 -8.92 -1.38
CA SER A 149 8.56 -9.50 -2.68
C SER A 149 7.09 -9.90 -2.80
N ASP A 150 6.26 -9.53 -1.84
CA ASP A 150 4.84 -9.88 -1.80
C ASP A 150 3.94 -8.63 -1.68
N PRO A 151 3.56 -8.01 -2.82
CA PRO A 151 2.76 -6.80 -2.81
C PRO A 151 1.39 -6.97 -2.14
N ALA A 152 0.79 -8.18 -2.21
CA ALA A 152 -0.51 -8.45 -1.62
C ALA A 152 -0.46 -8.41 -0.08
N VAL A 153 0.60 -8.95 0.53
CA VAL A 153 0.84 -8.83 1.97
C VAL A 153 1.18 -7.40 2.35
N LEU A 154 2.07 -6.75 1.58
CA LEU A 154 2.50 -5.38 1.86
C LEU A 154 1.35 -4.38 1.80
N SER A 155 0.41 -4.52 0.85
CA SER A 155 -0.74 -3.61 0.71
C SER A 155 -1.59 -3.56 1.98
N ALA A 156 -1.74 -4.69 2.68
CA ALA A 156 -2.40 -4.75 3.97
C ALA A 156 -1.52 -4.14 5.09
N LEU A 157 -0.27 -4.58 5.21
CA LEU A 157 0.59 -4.17 6.32
C LEU A 157 0.87 -2.67 6.35
N VAL A 158 0.97 -2.05 5.17
CA VAL A 158 1.20 -0.60 5.03
C VAL A 158 0.03 0.23 5.59
N GLU A 159 -1.18 -0.31 5.69
CA GLU A 159 -2.31 0.40 6.29
C GLU A 159 -2.24 0.48 7.84
N ILE A 160 -1.47 -0.40 8.49
CA ILE A 160 -1.39 -0.44 9.98
C ILE A 160 -0.96 0.90 10.60
N PRO A 161 0.04 1.64 10.08
CA PRO A 161 0.41 2.95 10.60
C PRO A 161 -0.75 3.95 10.68
N CYS A 162 -1.71 3.89 9.75
CA CYS A 162 -2.91 4.74 9.77
C CYS A 162 -3.84 4.45 10.96
N LEU A 163 -3.76 3.25 11.50
CA LEU A 163 -4.61 2.79 12.60
C LEU A 163 -4.00 3.07 13.98
N MET A 164 -2.70 3.39 14.01
CA MET A 164 -1.95 3.56 15.26
C MET A 164 -2.30 4.89 15.94
N ASN A 165 -2.20 4.90 17.26
CA ASN A 165 -2.28 6.15 18.01
C ASN A 165 -0.99 6.96 17.85
N LEU A 166 -0.99 7.90 16.92
CA LEU A 166 0.17 8.71 16.57
C LEU A 166 0.54 9.73 17.66
N ASP A 167 -0.35 10.09 18.59
CA ASP A 167 -0.05 11.00 19.70
C ASP A 167 0.97 10.39 20.67
N THR A 168 1.01 9.07 20.76
CA THR A 168 2.01 8.38 21.58
C THR A 168 3.43 8.45 21.00
N PHE A 169 3.59 8.91 19.74
CA PHE A 169 4.90 8.96 19.08
C PHE A 169 5.87 9.96 19.68
N SER A 170 5.39 10.99 20.35
CA SER A 170 6.30 11.87 21.14
C SER A 170 7.06 11.08 22.21
N THR A 171 6.45 10.03 22.74
CA THR A 171 7.06 9.09 23.70
C THR A 171 7.81 7.94 23.01
N LEU A 172 7.39 7.54 21.80
CA LEU A 172 8.01 6.50 20.99
C LEU A 172 9.20 6.98 20.14
N LYS A 173 9.52 8.28 20.14
CA LYS A 173 10.72 8.83 19.46
C LYS A 173 12.03 8.14 19.83
N SER A 174 12.07 7.43 20.96
CA SER A 174 13.17 6.54 21.30
C SER A 174 13.20 5.22 20.50
N ASN A 175 12.13 4.88 19.79
CA ASN A 175 12.02 3.67 18.99
C ASN A 175 12.47 3.97 17.56
N LYS A 176 13.73 3.70 17.24
CA LYS A 176 14.34 3.91 15.92
C LYS A 176 13.55 3.26 14.77
N GLY A 177 12.69 2.28 15.06
CA GLY A 177 11.89 1.56 14.07
C GLY A 177 10.81 2.43 13.43
N PHE A 178 10.02 3.17 14.21
CA PHE A 178 8.91 3.94 13.64
C PHE A 178 9.39 5.11 12.77
N GLY A 179 10.46 5.78 13.15
CA GLY A 179 11.02 6.89 12.35
C GLY A 179 11.45 6.47 10.93
N SER A 180 11.63 5.17 10.68
CA SER A 180 11.96 4.65 9.35
C SER A 180 10.74 4.33 8.48
N ILE A 181 9.53 4.23 9.06
CA ILE A 181 8.32 3.81 8.31
C ILE A 181 8.00 4.76 7.14
N PRO A 182 7.95 6.11 7.30
CA PRO A 182 7.68 7.00 6.18
C PRO A 182 8.67 6.83 5.02
N LYS A 183 9.94 6.66 5.36
CA LYS A 183 11.01 6.42 4.38
C LYS A 183 10.80 5.10 3.63
N ILE A 184 10.55 4.00 4.36
CA ILE A 184 10.33 2.68 3.76
C ILE A 184 9.09 2.71 2.85
N VAL A 185 8.02 3.37 3.29
CA VAL A 185 6.79 3.53 2.48
C VAL A 185 7.07 4.38 1.23
N GLY A 186 7.86 5.45 1.34
CA GLY A 186 8.31 6.24 0.19
C GLY A 186 9.16 5.43 -0.80
N GLU A 187 10.08 4.59 -0.29
CA GLU A 187 10.88 3.68 -1.13
C GLU A 187 10.00 2.66 -1.85
N MET A 188 8.93 2.14 -1.21
CA MET A 188 7.95 1.27 -1.86
C MET A 188 7.25 2.00 -3.02
N VAL A 189 6.78 3.24 -2.79
CA VAL A 189 6.15 4.04 -3.87
C VAL A 189 7.11 4.25 -5.04
N ALA A 190 8.40 4.45 -4.77
CA ALA A 190 9.39 4.68 -5.82
C ALA A 190 9.75 3.43 -6.65
N THR A 191 9.44 2.23 -6.16
CA THR A 191 9.89 0.96 -6.79
C THR A 191 8.77 0.04 -7.24
N GLU A 192 7.60 0.12 -6.60
CA GLU A 192 6.49 -0.80 -6.85
C GLU A 192 5.60 -0.31 -8.01
N ASN A 193 4.88 -1.28 -8.63
CA ASN A 193 3.98 -1.00 -9.75
C ASN A 193 2.54 -1.48 -9.47
N GLU A 194 2.32 -2.25 -8.41
CA GLU A 194 1.00 -2.74 -8.06
C GLU A 194 0.13 -1.60 -7.51
N LEU A 195 -0.99 -1.32 -8.19
CA LEU A 195 -1.85 -0.17 -7.90
C LEU A 195 -2.39 -0.18 -6.46
N ASP A 196 -2.81 -1.33 -5.97
CA ASP A 196 -3.36 -1.46 -4.61
C ASP A 196 -2.31 -1.14 -3.55
N LEU A 197 -1.07 -1.61 -3.74
CA LEU A 197 0.04 -1.28 -2.86
C LEU A 197 0.38 0.21 -2.92
N LEU A 198 0.46 0.80 -4.13
CA LEU A 198 0.72 2.22 -4.31
C LEU A 198 -0.35 3.08 -3.62
N GLN A 199 -1.62 2.73 -3.79
CA GLN A 199 -2.73 3.44 -3.13
C GLN A 199 -2.65 3.33 -1.61
N SER A 200 -2.36 2.15 -1.07
CA SER A 200 -2.20 1.94 0.38
C SER A 200 -1.00 2.72 0.94
N CYS A 201 0.13 2.76 0.22
CA CYS A 201 1.30 3.56 0.56
C CYS A 201 0.97 5.06 0.59
N CYS A 202 0.31 5.59 -0.45
CA CYS A 202 -0.05 7.01 -0.53
C CYS A 202 -1.07 7.40 0.54
N LYS A 203 -2.07 6.56 0.83
CA LYS A 203 -3.00 6.76 1.96
C LYS A 203 -2.25 6.87 3.28
N THR A 204 -1.27 6.00 3.49
CA THR A 204 -0.45 5.98 4.71
C THR A 204 0.40 7.24 4.82
N LEU A 205 1.10 7.64 3.76
CA LEU A 205 1.86 8.90 3.75
C LEU A 205 0.96 10.09 4.07
N ARG A 206 -0.23 10.18 3.45
CA ARG A 206 -1.21 11.25 3.72
C ARG A 206 -1.69 11.26 5.17
N ALA A 207 -2.00 10.09 5.73
CA ALA A 207 -2.44 9.99 7.12
C ALA A 207 -1.34 10.44 8.09
N LEU A 208 -0.10 10.00 7.87
CA LEU A 208 1.06 10.39 8.65
C LEU A 208 1.42 11.88 8.46
N GLN A 209 1.24 12.44 7.26
CA GLN A 209 1.44 13.85 6.92
C GLN A 209 0.49 14.76 7.68
N SER A 210 -0.78 14.38 7.76
CA SER A 210 -1.83 15.18 8.42
C SER A 210 -1.71 15.23 9.94
N HIS A 211 -0.83 14.41 10.53
CA HIS A 211 -0.69 14.33 11.98
C HIS A 211 0.43 15.23 12.49
N GLN A 212 0.14 16.04 13.52
CA GLN A 212 1.06 17.07 14.04
C GLN A 212 2.43 16.53 14.49
N SER A 213 2.50 15.31 15.03
CA SER A 213 3.75 14.75 15.56
C SER A 213 4.67 14.17 14.48
N THR A 214 4.13 13.82 13.31
CA THR A 214 4.85 13.14 12.22
C THR A 214 4.97 13.98 10.96
N GLY A 215 4.08 14.99 10.78
CA GLY A 215 3.93 15.76 9.55
C GLY A 215 5.22 16.33 9.00
N THR A 216 6.02 17.03 9.81
CA THR A 216 7.27 17.64 9.34
C THR A 216 8.27 16.61 8.80
N GLN A 217 8.41 15.46 9.47
CA GLN A 217 9.29 14.39 8.97
C GLN A 217 8.75 13.78 7.68
N VAL A 218 7.44 13.53 7.63
CA VAL A 218 6.80 12.94 6.45
C VAL A 218 6.86 13.89 5.26
N ASN A 219 6.68 15.20 5.47
CA ASN A 219 6.83 16.21 4.42
C ASN A 219 8.24 16.21 3.80
N ALA A 220 9.28 16.03 4.61
CA ALA A 220 10.64 15.89 4.10
C ALA A 220 10.83 14.63 3.25
N GLU A 221 10.27 13.49 3.69
CA GLU A 221 10.31 12.24 2.90
C GLU A 221 9.49 12.35 1.61
N ILE A 222 8.33 13.01 1.64
CA ILE A 222 7.52 13.28 0.44
C ILE A 222 8.28 14.16 -0.55
N SER A 223 9.00 15.19 -0.06
CA SER A 223 9.82 16.05 -0.92
C SER A 223 10.90 15.25 -1.65
N GLN A 224 11.63 14.39 -0.92
CA GLN A 224 12.64 13.50 -1.51
C GLN A 224 12.02 12.48 -2.48
N LEU A 225 10.85 11.93 -2.13
CA LEU A 225 10.12 11.03 -3.01
C LEU A 225 9.76 11.71 -4.33
N MET A 226 9.24 12.94 -4.28
CA MET A 226 8.87 13.69 -5.48
C MET A 226 10.08 13.98 -6.37
N ASP A 227 11.21 14.44 -5.80
CA ASP A 227 12.45 14.64 -6.57
C ASP A 227 12.91 13.35 -7.27
N ASN A 228 12.83 12.22 -6.58
CA ASN A 228 13.19 10.91 -7.14
C ASN A 228 12.22 10.50 -8.27
N LEU A 229 10.90 10.65 -8.07
CA LEU A 229 9.91 10.27 -9.09
C LEU A 229 10.03 11.15 -10.35
N VAL A 230 10.27 12.46 -10.20
CA VAL A 230 10.50 13.36 -11.34
C VAL A 230 11.76 12.95 -12.08
N GLN A 231 12.85 12.67 -11.37
CA GLN A 231 14.08 12.20 -11.99
C GLN A 231 13.88 10.89 -12.76
N GLN A 232 13.19 9.91 -12.17
CA GLN A 232 12.87 8.66 -12.86
C GLN A 232 12.03 8.89 -14.11
N LEU A 233 11.05 9.79 -14.06
CA LEU A 233 10.22 10.13 -15.20
C LEU A 233 11.03 10.78 -16.32
N GLU A 234 11.94 11.71 -16.00
CA GLU A 234 12.87 12.33 -16.97
C GLU A 234 13.72 11.27 -17.67
N GLU A 235 14.40 10.43 -16.87
CA GLU A 235 15.28 9.36 -17.39
C GLU A 235 14.53 8.41 -18.32
N ARG A 236 13.27 8.04 -17.98
CA ARG A 236 12.43 7.15 -18.80
C ARG A 236 11.90 7.85 -20.05
N THR A 237 11.54 9.11 -19.94
CA THR A 237 11.12 9.93 -21.10
C THR A 237 12.27 10.07 -22.11
N ASP A 238 13.46 10.37 -21.63
CA ASP A 238 14.65 10.46 -22.48
C ASP A 238 15.00 9.13 -23.13
N ALA A 239 14.85 8.02 -22.40
CA ALA A 239 15.07 6.68 -22.94
C ALA A 239 14.11 6.35 -24.09
N VAL A 240 12.82 6.75 -23.98
CA VAL A 240 11.84 6.55 -25.06
C VAL A 240 12.11 7.49 -26.24
N LYS A 241 12.41 8.78 -26.00
CA LYS A 241 12.66 9.77 -27.08
C LYS A 241 13.92 9.47 -27.89
N ASN A 242 14.97 9.01 -27.22
CA ASN A 242 16.26 8.74 -27.85
C ASN A 242 16.46 7.25 -28.18
N PHE A 243 15.37 6.52 -28.30
CA PHE A 243 15.43 5.08 -28.49
C PHE A 243 16.00 4.72 -29.87
N ASP A 244 17.05 3.87 -29.92
CA ASP A 244 17.74 3.40 -31.12
C ASP A 244 17.90 1.86 -31.12
N GLY A 245 16.91 1.14 -30.55
CA GLY A 245 16.93 -0.30 -30.39
C GLY A 245 15.89 -1.02 -31.25
N ASP A 246 15.65 -2.28 -30.91
CA ASP A 246 14.59 -3.07 -31.51
C ASP A 246 13.22 -2.83 -30.85
N GLU A 247 12.14 -3.33 -31.46
CA GLU A 247 10.77 -3.14 -31.00
C GLU A 247 10.51 -3.71 -29.60
N ALA A 248 11.15 -4.83 -29.25
CA ALA A 248 10.97 -5.47 -27.94
C ALA A 248 11.56 -4.59 -26.82
N ASP A 249 12.73 -4.00 -27.05
CA ASP A 249 13.37 -3.07 -26.13
C ASP A 249 12.61 -1.75 -26.04
N PHE A 250 12.02 -1.27 -27.15
CA PHE A 250 11.15 -0.10 -27.16
C PHE A 250 9.91 -0.30 -26.28
N ASN A 251 9.23 -1.44 -26.42
CA ASN A 251 8.06 -1.78 -25.61
C ASN A 251 8.42 -1.86 -24.12
N THR A 252 9.60 -2.36 -23.77
CA THR A 252 10.11 -2.36 -22.39
C THR A 252 10.29 -0.94 -21.85
N SER A 253 10.84 -0.03 -22.66
CA SER A 253 11.01 1.38 -22.28
C SER A 253 9.66 2.09 -22.06
N LEU A 254 8.64 1.77 -22.88
CA LEU A 254 7.29 2.30 -22.70
C LEU A 254 6.62 1.77 -21.41
N VAL A 255 6.78 0.51 -21.10
CA VAL A 255 6.28 -0.07 -19.83
C VAL A 255 6.92 0.61 -18.62
N ASP A 256 8.24 0.86 -18.67
CA ASP A 256 8.96 1.57 -17.62
C ASP A 256 8.49 3.02 -17.46
N LEU A 257 8.24 3.73 -18.57
CA LEU A 257 7.69 5.08 -18.57
C LEU A 257 6.27 5.09 -17.96
N SER A 258 5.42 4.15 -18.39
CA SER A 258 4.06 3.99 -17.84
C SER A 258 4.08 3.74 -16.33
N ALA A 259 4.98 2.89 -15.85
CA ALA A 259 5.14 2.62 -14.41
C ALA A 259 5.57 3.89 -13.65
N SER A 260 6.45 4.71 -14.20
CA SER A 260 6.88 5.97 -13.59
C SER A 260 5.74 6.98 -13.52
N LEU A 261 4.91 7.07 -14.55
CA LEU A 261 3.70 7.90 -14.57
C LEU A 261 2.66 7.41 -13.55
N LEU A 262 2.45 6.09 -13.42
CA LEU A 262 1.55 5.50 -12.43
C LEU A 262 1.93 5.88 -11.01
N ARG A 263 3.22 5.78 -10.67
CA ARG A 263 3.75 6.13 -9.34
C ARG A 263 3.53 7.61 -9.05
N LEU A 264 3.93 8.48 -9.97
CA LEU A 264 3.76 9.92 -9.83
C LEU A 264 2.29 10.31 -9.67
N ASN A 265 1.41 9.78 -10.54
CA ASN A 265 -0.03 10.01 -10.48
C ASN A 265 -0.64 9.55 -9.15
N SER A 266 -0.21 8.41 -8.62
CA SER A 266 -0.67 7.91 -7.33
C SER A 266 -0.35 8.87 -6.19
N VAL A 267 0.86 9.46 -6.18
CA VAL A 267 1.27 10.45 -5.17
C VAL A 267 0.50 11.75 -5.34
N VAL A 268 0.44 12.31 -6.55
CA VAL A 268 -0.22 13.60 -6.83
C VAL A 268 -1.70 13.58 -6.47
N ASN A 269 -2.38 12.45 -6.69
CA ASN A 269 -3.81 12.34 -6.40
C ASN A 269 -4.14 12.14 -4.92
N GLN A 270 -3.22 11.64 -4.12
CA GLN A 270 -3.54 11.21 -2.75
C GLN A 270 -2.80 11.98 -1.67
N VAL A 271 -1.58 12.48 -1.94
CA VAL A 271 -0.75 13.17 -0.97
C VAL A 271 -0.95 14.68 -1.09
N ASP A 272 -0.92 15.40 0.03
CA ASP A 272 -1.02 16.86 0.00
C ASP A 272 0.34 17.48 -0.38
N LEU A 273 0.48 17.85 -1.64
CA LEU A 273 1.66 18.53 -2.18
C LEU A 273 1.54 20.07 -2.10
N THR A 274 0.42 20.59 -1.58
CA THR A 274 0.17 22.05 -1.46
C THR A 274 0.64 22.62 -0.14
N SER A 275 1.04 21.77 0.81
CA SER A 275 1.60 22.17 2.08
C SER A 275 2.89 22.98 1.87
N ASP A 276 3.03 24.12 2.55
CA ASP A 276 4.24 24.96 2.52
C ASP A 276 5.51 24.23 3.00
N GLU A 277 5.35 23.13 3.73
CA GLU A 277 6.43 22.28 4.21
C GLU A 277 6.91 21.25 3.17
N VAL A 278 6.15 21.05 2.09
CA VAL A 278 6.54 20.17 0.97
C VAL A 278 7.23 21.00 -0.09
N SER A 279 8.54 20.83 -0.21
CA SER A 279 9.34 21.53 -1.20
C SER A 279 10.28 20.55 -1.89
N PHE A 280 10.07 20.32 -3.17
CA PHE A 280 10.97 19.50 -3.97
C PHE A 280 11.62 20.37 -5.07
N GLU A 281 12.91 20.09 -5.35
CA GLU A 281 13.75 20.93 -6.20
C GLU A 281 13.28 20.91 -7.67
N LYS A 282 12.80 19.74 -8.13
CA LYS A 282 12.41 19.50 -9.52
C LYS A 282 10.96 19.92 -9.86
N LYS A 283 10.32 20.78 -9.05
CA LYS A 283 8.92 21.19 -9.28
C LYS A 283 8.71 21.89 -10.64
N GLY A 284 9.67 22.73 -11.05
CA GLY A 284 9.64 23.40 -12.36
C GLY A 284 9.81 22.41 -13.51
N GLU A 285 10.78 21.51 -13.37
CA GLU A 285 11.08 20.48 -14.37
C GLU A 285 9.90 19.52 -14.59
N LEU A 286 9.17 19.15 -13.51
CA LEU A 286 7.96 18.34 -13.62
C LEU A 286 6.90 18.98 -14.51
N PHE A 287 6.66 20.29 -14.35
CA PHE A 287 5.66 20.98 -15.14
C PHE A 287 6.05 21.00 -16.63
N ASP A 288 7.30 21.31 -16.92
CA ASP A 288 7.84 21.34 -18.29
C ASP A 288 7.79 19.93 -18.92
N LEU A 289 8.14 18.89 -18.16
CA LEU A 289 8.09 17.49 -18.60
C LEU A 289 6.68 17.02 -18.93
N VAL A 290 5.70 17.37 -18.10
CA VAL A 290 4.28 17.02 -18.35
C VAL A 290 3.75 17.75 -19.58
N LEU A 291 4.11 19.03 -19.77
CA LEU A 291 3.74 19.78 -20.97
C LEU A 291 4.37 19.20 -22.24
N ASP A 292 5.62 18.78 -22.15
CA ASP A 292 6.37 18.19 -23.26
C ASP A 292 5.78 16.83 -23.67
N LEU A 293 5.45 15.98 -22.70
CA LEU A 293 4.74 14.73 -22.94
C LEU A 293 3.34 14.95 -23.56
N ALA A 294 2.59 15.93 -23.05
CA ALA A 294 1.30 16.28 -23.61
C ALA A 294 1.41 16.84 -25.03
N GLY A 295 2.42 17.67 -25.29
CA GLY A 295 2.70 18.24 -26.62
C GLY A 295 3.11 17.17 -27.64
N SER A 296 3.93 16.21 -27.23
CA SER A 296 4.34 15.10 -28.10
C SER A 296 3.16 14.21 -28.50
N HIS A 297 2.23 13.99 -27.59
CA HIS A 297 0.98 13.27 -27.89
C HIS A 297 0.11 14.04 -28.90
N ASP A 298 -0.04 15.37 -28.73
CA ASP A 298 -0.83 16.20 -29.65
C ASP A 298 -0.20 16.27 -31.07
N GLU A 299 1.12 16.25 -31.16
CA GLU A 299 1.83 16.16 -32.43
C GLU A 299 1.60 14.83 -33.15
N LEU A 300 1.65 13.70 -32.42
CA LEU A 300 1.35 12.38 -32.96
C LEU A 300 -0.06 12.32 -33.51
N LEU A 301 -1.06 12.83 -32.75
CA LEU A 301 -2.45 12.86 -33.21
C LEU A 301 -2.65 13.76 -34.45
N ARG A 302 -1.86 14.84 -34.61
CA ARG A 302 -1.91 15.70 -35.79
C ARG A 302 -1.27 15.05 -37.01
N GLU A 303 -0.17 14.33 -36.87
CA GLU A 303 0.47 13.59 -37.95
C GLU A 303 -0.46 12.47 -38.49
N GLU A 304 -1.24 11.81 -37.65
CA GLU A 304 -2.25 10.81 -38.06
C GLU A 304 -3.32 11.37 -38.99
N HIS A 305 -3.74 12.62 -38.75
CA HIS A 305 -4.72 13.27 -39.62
C HIS A 305 -4.15 13.72 -41.00
N LEU A 306 -2.83 13.68 -41.14
CA LEU A 306 -2.17 14.10 -42.38
C LEU A 306 -1.78 12.92 -43.28
N ASP A 307 -1.59 11.72 -42.75
CA ASP A 307 -1.16 10.52 -43.46
C ASP A 307 -2.22 9.39 -43.37
N GLU A 308 -3.26 9.46 -44.16
CA GLU A 308 -4.21 8.35 -44.41
C GLU A 308 -3.60 7.22 -45.25
N VAL A 309 -2.28 6.95 -45.18
CA VAL A 309 -1.70 5.82 -45.92
C VAL A 309 -0.50 5.22 -45.20
N GLU A 310 -0.58 3.92 -45.05
CA GLU A 310 0.44 2.90 -44.78
C GLU A 310 0.70 2.46 -43.34
N GLY A 311 0.16 1.29 -43.04
CA GLY A 311 0.77 0.26 -42.20
C GLY A 311 0.10 -0.03 -40.89
N ASP A 312 -0.42 -1.26 -40.76
CA ASP A 312 -0.99 -1.85 -39.50
C ASP A 312 -0.05 -1.75 -38.29
N GLU A 313 1.26 -1.63 -38.50
CA GLU A 313 2.27 -1.49 -37.43
C GLU A 313 2.22 -0.14 -36.69
N LYS A 314 1.91 0.95 -37.42
CA LYS A 314 1.76 2.28 -36.81
C LYS A 314 0.55 2.33 -35.90
N LEU A 315 -0.52 1.66 -36.30
CA LEU A 315 -1.80 1.57 -35.56
C LEU A 315 -1.67 0.85 -34.20
N GLU A 316 -0.76 -0.14 -34.06
CA GLU A 316 -0.53 -0.82 -32.79
C GLU A 316 0.25 0.04 -31.80
N ARG A 317 1.26 0.79 -32.25
CA ARG A 317 2.02 1.72 -31.40
C ARG A 317 1.13 2.84 -30.86
N GLU A 318 0.24 3.35 -31.67
CA GLU A 318 -0.72 4.40 -31.30
C GLU A 318 -1.72 3.89 -30.23
N LYS A 319 -2.23 2.67 -30.35
CA LYS A 319 -3.10 2.07 -29.33
C LYS A 319 -2.43 1.96 -27.97
N VAL A 320 -1.14 1.62 -27.93
CA VAL A 320 -0.40 1.51 -26.65
C VAL A 320 -0.22 2.89 -26.02
N VAL A 321 0.08 3.92 -26.79
CA VAL A 321 0.22 5.31 -26.30
C VAL A 321 -1.13 5.81 -25.78
N ASP A 322 -2.22 5.61 -26.54
CA ASP A 322 -3.59 5.99 -26.13
C ASP A 322 -4.05 5.26 -24.88
N GLU A 323 -3.76 3.96 -24.73
CA GLU A 323 -4.07 3.22 -23.52
C GLU A 323 -3.32 3.77 -22.30
N VAL A 324 -2.04 4.12 -22.44
CA VAL A 324 -1.24 4.74 -21.37
C VAL A 324 -1.84 6.08 -20.96
N TRP A 325 -2.22 6.94 -21.92
CA TRP A 325 -2.80 8.25 -21.63
C TRP A 325 -4.21 8.17 -21.06
N LEU A 326 -5.10 7.35 -21.60
CA LEU A 326 -6.48 7.19 -21.14
C LEU A 326 -6.57 6.61 -19.72
N HIS A 327 -5.64 5.72 -19.35
CA HIS A 327 -5.64 5.15 -18.01
C HIS A 327 -5.01 6.05 -16.94
N HIS A 328 -4.06 6.91 -17.31
CA HIS A 328 -3.25 7.65 -16.33
C HIS A 328 -3.62 9.15 -16.25
N PHE A 329 -4.29 9.70 -17.26
CA PHE A 329 -4.76 11.09 -17.29
C PHE A 329 -6.24 11.15 -17.68
N PRO A 330 -7.17 10.87 -16.75
CA PRO A 330 -8.59 10.99 -17.04
C PRO A 330 -8.91 12.43 -17.45
N GLN A 331 -9.54 12.59 -18.60
CA GLN A 331 -10.02 13.91 -19.06
C GLN A 331 -10.99 14.46 -18.01
N GLN A 332 -10.68 15.64 -17.45
CA GLN A 332 -11.59 16.38 -16.59
C GLN A 332 -12.72 17.02 -17.40
#